data_3932f4667b736397c0c1ef68a9f3d9f0
#
_entry.id   3932f4667b736397c0c1ef68a9f3d9f0
#
_cell.length_a   1.000
_cell.length_b   1.000
_cell.length_c   1.000
_cell.angle_alpha   90.00
_cell.angle_beta   90.00
_cell.angle_gamma   90.00
#
_symmetry.space_group_name_H-M   'P 1'
#
loop_
_entity.id
_entity.type
_entity.pdbx_description
1 polymer ?
#
loop_
_entity_poly.entity_id
_entity_poly.type
_entity_poly.pdbx_seq_one_letter_code
_entity_poly.pdbx_strand_id
1 'polypeptide(L)'
;MENKQTLDFEKICQWFKDGEKKRENWLIGTEHEKFLFNKNEFKRLSYEDLKGIKFILNKIAEEEDWEKISENNNLIGLKHKSGSSISLEPGGQFELSGAPLKNLHMTCNEAGLHLNLMKKISNELDFVMLGLGYDPISKRDQINWMPKNRYEIMKNHMPKVGNLGIDMMIRTCTIQVNLDYLDEKDMIKKFQTSLALQPVATALFSNSPFIEGKLSKYLSLRAYTWTDTDSKRSGFPDIVFSKDFGYEAWTEYLLSVPMYFIYDNGKYYDVAGKSFSKFMNGKLEGFEGKFPSLSDWEDHVTVAFPEVRLKQYLEMRGADGGPWNRICALPAFWVGLLYDQKSLDDSFHVAKKFMDVSLLKESRISAAKFGLNGIIGDSKIVDVAQDLLNISFEGLERRNFKDKNGISETQFLDPLLNILENGKTPADDLLKKFNGVWEKDIYKIFTISN
;
A
#
# COMPACT_ATOMS: atom_id res chain seq x y z
N MET A 1 -25.94 27.69 -15.38
CA MET A 1 -24.47 27.74 -15.19
C MET A 1 -24.26 27.63 -13.69
N GLU A 2 -23.96 26.42 -13.21
CA GLU A 2 -23.54 26.24 -11.82
C GLU A 2 -22.27 27.04 -11.63
N ASN A 3 -22.28 27.92 -10.61
CA ASN A 3 -21.08 28.60 -10.13
C ASN A 3 -20.10 27.50 -9.69
N LYS A 4 -19.20 27.03 -10.57
CA LYS A 4 -18.07 26.18 -10.19
C LYS A 4 -17.25 27.02 -9.23
N GLN A 5 -17.48 26.83 -7.95
CA GLN A 5 -16.72 27.47 -6.90
C GLN A 5 -15.24 27.10 -7.12
N THR A 6 -14.41 28.09 -7.42
CA THR A 6 -12.97 27.87 -7.67
C THR A 6 -12.35 27.19 -6.46
N LEU A 7 -11.56 26.14 -6.69
CA LEU A 7 -10.82 25.47 -5.64
C LEU A 7 -9.73 26.43 -5.12
N ASP A 8 -9.73 26.71 -3.83
CA ASP A 8 -8.75 27.54 -3.15
C ASP A 8 -8.02 26.76 -2.05
N PHE A 9 -7.01 27.38 -1.44
CA PHE A 9 -6.20 26.74 -0.41
C PHE A 9 -7.01 26.32 0.81
N GLU A 10 -7.97 27.13 1.26
CA GLU A 10 -8.81 26.82 2.41
C GLU A 10 -9.68 25.58 2.14
N LYS A 11 -10.26 25.46 0.96
CA LYS A 11 -11.08 24.30 0.59
C LYS A 11 -10.29 23.02 0.52
N ILE A 12 -9.05 23.05 0.00
CA ILE A 12 -8.23 21.85 -0.04
C ILE A 12 -7.71 21.46 1.35
N CYS A 13 -7.46 22.40 2.26
CA CYS A 13 -7.19 22.11 3.67
C CYS A 13 -8.45 21.54 4.36
N GLN A 14 -9.63 22.14 4.10
CA GLN A 14 -10.89 21.67 4.65
C GLN A 14 -11.18 20.22 4.24
N TRP A 15 -10.81 19.81 3.03
CA TRP A 15 -10.98 18.43 2.57
C TRP A 15 -10.31 17.41 3.48
N PHE A 16 -9.13 17.70 4.05
CA PHE A 16 -8.51 16.82 5.05
C PHE A 16 -9.27 16.86 6.37
N LYS A 17 -9.72 18.04 6.80
CA LYS A 17 -10.52 18.20 8.01
C LYS A 17 -11.87 17.46 7.94
N ASP A 18 -12.46 17.38 6.76
CA ASP A 18 -13.69 16.60 6.53
C ASP A 18 -13.49 15.09 6.75
N GLY A 19 -12.24 14.62 6.83
CA GLY A 19 -11.87 13.26 7.23
C GLY A 19 -11.93 12.99 8.74
N GLU A 20 -12.08 14.02 9.58
CA GLU A 20 -12.19 13.88 11.04
C GLU A 20 -13.43 13.08 11.43
N LYS A 21 -13.25 12.08 12.29
CA LYS A 21 -14.34 11.21 12.75
C LYS A 21 -14.27 10.95 14.23
N LYS A 22 -15.41 10.96 14.89
CA LYS A 22 -15.51 10.48 16.27
C LYS A 22 -15.08 9.02 16.38
N ARG A 23 -14.46 8.64 17.51
CA ARG A 23 -13.89 7.30 17.72
C ARG A 23 -14.88 6.15 17.49
N GLU A 24 -16.15 6.33 17.86
CA GLU A 24 -17.21 5.35 17.65
C GLU A 24 -17.51 5.07 16.16
N ASN A 25 -17.09 5.98 15.27
CA ASN A 25 -17.27 5.91 13.82
C ASN A 25 -15.99 5.50 13.08
N TRP A 26 -14.90 5.22 13.81
CA TRP A 26 -13.65 4.81 13.17
C TRP A 26 -13.79 3.46 12.50
N LEU A 27 -13.26 3.38 11.30
CA LEU A 27 -13.27 2.20 10.44
C LEU A 27 -11.84 1.80 10.08
N ILE A 28 -11.69 0.61 9.55
CA ILE A 28 -10.44 0.02 9.11
C ILE A 28 -10.61 -0.37 7.65
N GLY A 29 -9.83 0.22 6.74
CA GLY A 29 -9.71 -0.22 5.36
C GLY A 29 -8.44 -1.05 5.19
N THR A 30 -8.49 -2.07 4.34
CA THR A 30 -7.32 -2.89 4.00
C THR A 30 -7.18 -2.99 2.50
N GLU A 31 -5.94 -2.93 2.02
CA GLU A 31 -5.65 -3.14 0.60
C GLU A 31 -4.60 -4.24 0.48
N HIS A 32 -4.75 -5.10 -0.52
CA HIS A 32 -3.74 -6.12 -0.78
C HIS A 32 -3.69 -6.50 -2.26
N GLU A 33 -2.49 -6.71 -2.72
CA GLU A 33 -2.15 -7.04 -4.09
C GLU A 33 -1.60 -8.45 -4.21
N LYS A 34 -1.82 -9.09 -5.36
CA LYS A 34 -1.29 -10.41 -5.71
C LYS A 34 -0.77 -10.41 -7.15
N PHE A 35 0.31 -11.13 -7.37
CA PHE A 35 0.74 -11.48 -8.72
C PHE A 35 -0.04 -12.69 -9.23
N LEU A 36 -0.53 -12.61 -10.47
CA LEU A 36 -1.21 -13.72 -11.13
C LEU A 36 -0.30 -14.34 -12.20
N PHE A 37 -0.07 -15.64 -12.10
CA PHE A 37 0.78 -16.39 -13.03
C PHE A 37 0.02 -17.58 -13.64
N ASN A 38 0.26 -17.87 -14.93
CA ASN A 38 -0.16 -19.12 -15.52
C ASN A 38 0.53 -20.29 -14.79
N LYS A 39 -0.26 -21.28 -14.41
CA LYS A 39 0.21 -22.42 -13.60
C LYS A 39 1.21 -23.33 -14.34
N ASN A 40 1.10 -23.42 -15.67
CA ASN A 40 1.90 -24.34 -16.48
C ASN A 40 3.15 -23.67 -17.07
N GLU A 41 3.02 -22.39 -17.43
CA GLU A 41 4.10 -21.63 -18.08
C GLU A 41 4.90 -20.76 -17.10
N PHE A 42 4.36 -20.52 -15.89
CA PHE A 42 4.94 -19.62 -14.88
C PHE A 42 5.18 -18.20 -15.37
N LYS A 43 4.38 -17.75 -16.34
CA LYS A 43 4.38 -16.37 -16.85
C LYS A 43 3.26 -15.55 -16.21
N ARG A 44 3.48 -14.24 -16.06
CA ARG A 44 2.43 -13.33 -15.63
C ARG A 44 1.25 -13.39 -16.59
N LEU A 45 0.03 -13.40 -16.06
CA LEU A 45 -1.16 -13.33 -16.89
C LEU A 45 -1.22 -12.00 -17.63
N SER A 46 -1.51 -12.07 -18.93
CA SER A 46 -1.77 -10.89 -19.73
C SER A 46 -3.23 -10.42 -19.57
N TYR A 47 -3.49 -9.17 -19.91
CA TYR A 47 -4.86 -8.64 -19.90
C TYR A 47 -5.76 -9.31 -20.93
N GLU A 48 -5.26 -9.54 -22.16
CA GLU A 48 -6.04 -10.02 -23.32
C GLU A 48 -5.99 -11.54 -23.55
N ASP A 49 -5.23 -12.31 -22.74
CA ASP A 49 -5.23 -13.78 -22.86
C ASP A 49 -6.64 -14.34 -22.70
N LEU A 50 -6.94 -15.47 -23.38
CA LEU A 50 -8.25 -16.14 -23.31
C LEU A 50 -8.72 -16.42 -21.88
N LYS A 51 -7.79 -16.73 -20.97
CA LYS A 51 -7.99 -16.91 -19.52
C LYS A 51 -7.22 -15.83 -18.74
N GLY A 52 -7.07 -14.66 -19.31
CA GLY A 52 -6.30 -13.54 -18.75
C GLY A 52 -7.07 -12.71 -17.77
N ILE A 53 -6.48 -11.57 -17.39
CA ILE A 53 -6.99 -10.68 -16.32
C ILE A 53 -8.40 -10.16 -16.64
N LYS A 54 -8.67 -9.75 -17.88
CA LYS A 54 -10.00 -9.30 -18.33
C LYS A 54 -11.06 -10.40 -18.14
N PHE A 55 -10.72 -11.63 -18.47
CA PHE A 55 -11.63 -12.78 -18.30
C PHE A 55 -11.90 -13.03 -16.81
N ILE A 56 -10.87 -12.98 -15.95
CA ILE A 56 -11.00 -13.15 -14.51
C ILE A 56 -11.92 -12.07 -13.90
N LEU A 57 -11.76 -10.79 -14.28
CA LEU A 57 -12.64 -9.71 -13.82
C LEU A 57 -14.11 -9.97 -14.22
N ASN A 58 -14.37 -10.40 -15.46
CA ASN A 58 -15.72 -10.73 -15.90
C ASN A 58 -16.29 -11.87 -15.07
N LYS A 59 -15.50 -12.91 -14.81
CA LYS A 59 -15.95 -14.08 -14.04
C LYS A 59 -16.28 -13.70 -12.58
N ILE A 60 -15.48 -12.84 -11.95
CA ILE A 60 -15.81 -12.32 -10.61
C ILE A 60 -17.12 -11.54 -10.63
N ALA A 61 -17.33 -10.69 -11.63
CA ALA A 61 -18.56 -9.91 -11.77
C ALA A 61 -19.82 -10.78 -12.01
N GLU A 62 -19.65 -12.01 -12.53
CA GLU A 62 -20.74 -12.97 -12.72
C GLU A 62 -21.08 -13.78 -11.44
N GLU A 63 -20.09 -13.96 -10.55
CA GLU A 63 -20.26 -14.75 -9.32
C GLU A 63 -20.88 -13.94 -8.17
N GLU A 64 -20.72 -12.60 -8.18
CA GLU A 64 -21.18 -11.68 -7.13
C GLU A 64 -21.68 -10.37 -7.75
N ASP A 65 -22.38 -9.56 -6.94
CA ASP A 65 -22.99 -8.27 -7.33
C ASP A 65 -21.91 -7.15 -7.51
N TRP A 66 -20.97 -7.33 -8.44
CA TRP A 66 -19.96 -6.33 -8.76
C TRP A 66 -20.36 -5.45 -9.93
N GLU A 67 -20.27 -4.15 -9.77
CA GLU A 67 -20.37 -3.17 -10.85
C GLU A 67 -19.05 -3.10 -11.64
N LYS A 68 -19.13 -3.19 -12.97
CA LYS A 68 -17.97 -3.13 -13.86
C LYS A 68 -17.49 -1.70 -14.06
N ILE A 69 -16.20 -1.47 -13.84
CA ILE A 69 -15.53 -0.18 -14.12
C ILE A 69 -14.74 -0.34 -15.42
N SER A 70 -15.06 0.47 -16.42
CA SER A 70 -14.41 0.41 -17.73
C SER A 70 -13.80 1.76 -18.14
N GLU A 71 -12.68 1.69 -18.87
CA GLU A 71 -12.02 2.82 -19.51
C GLU A 71 -11.74 2.47 -20.99
N ASN A 72 -12.21 3.29 -21.94
CA ASN A 72 -12.07 3.04 -23.38
C ASN A 72 -12.50 1.61 -23.80
N ASN A 73 -13.62 1.13 -23.29
CA ASN A 73 -14.14 -0.24 -23.49
C ASN A 73 -13.29 -1.36 -22.86
N ASN A 74 -12.24 -1.05 -22.12
CA ASN A 74 -11.49 -2.03 -21.35
C ASN A 74 -12.06 -2.12 -19.94
N LEU A 75 -12.36 -3.33 -19.46
CA LEU A 75 -12.75 -3.59 -18.07
C LEU A 75 -11.52 -3.48 -17.19
N ILE A 76 -11.42 -2.43 -16.36
CA ILE A 76 -10.22 -2.10 -15.59
C ILE A 76 -10.38 -2.27 -14.07
N GLY A 77 -11.56 -2.65 -13.62
CA GLY A 77 -11.84 -2.85 -12.20
C GLY A 77 -13.30 -3.21 -11.95
N LEU A 78 -13.59 -3.47 -10.70
CA LEU A 78 -14.92 -3.81 -10.20
C LEU A 78 -15.18 -3.02 -8.92
N LYS A 79 -16.44 -2.63 -8.68
CA LYS A 79 -16.87 -1.97 -7.44
C LYS A 79 -18.04 -2.75 -6.83
N HIS A 80 -17.94 -3.02 -5.54
CA HIS A 80 -18.99 -3.72 -4.80
C HIS A 80 -19.82 -2.73 -3.98
N LYS A 81 -21.09 -3.07 -3.73
CA LYS A 81 -22.02 -2.25 -2.90
C LYS A 81 -21.56 -2.05 -1.46
N SER A 82 -20.70 -2.90 -0.93
CA SER A 82 -20.06 -2.73 0.40
C SER A 82 -19.08 -1.56 0.49
N GLY A 83 -18.65 -1.03 -0.66
CA GLY A 83 -17.60 -0.02 -0.77
C GLY A 83 -16.22 -0.61 -1.13
N SER A 84 -16.07 -1.94 -1.16
CA SER A 84 -14.84 -2.56 -1.67
C SER A 84 -14.72 -2.44 -3.19
N SER A 85 -13.50 -2.49 -3.69
CA SER A 85 -13.20 -2.48 -5.12
C SER A 85 -12.07 -3.42 -5.49
N ILE A 86 -12.12 -3.93 -6.72
CA ILE A 86 -11.00 -4.64 -7.33
C ILE A 86 -10.40 -3.74 -8.39
N SER A 87 -9.10 -3.53 -8.32
CA SER A 87 -8.37 -2.74 -9.29
C SER A 87 -7.17 -3.50 -9.87
N LEU A 88 -6.62 -2.95 -10.95
CA LEU A 88 -5.43 -3.47 -11.59
C LEU A 88 -4.31 -2.45 -11.45
N GLU A 89 -3.18 -2.88 -10.92
CA GLU A 89 -1.96 -2.12 -10.93
C GLU A 89 -1.23 -2.23 -12.29
N PRO A 90 -0.26 -1.34 -12.62
CA PRO A 90 0.27 -1.22 -13.99
C PRO A 90 0.74 -2.52 -14.63
N GLY A 91 1.33 -3.44 -13.87
CA GLY A 91 1.78 -4.75 -14.36
C GLY A 91 0.76 -5.88 -14.16
N GLY A 92 -0.50 -5.57 -13.87
CA GLY A 92 -1.55 -6.57 -13.65
C GLY A 92 -1.49 -7.20 -12.25
N GLN A 93 -0.85 -6.53 -11.28
CA GLN A 93 -1.04 -6.89 -9.88
C GLN A 93 -2.52 -6.70 -9.56
N PHE A 94 -3.12 -7.75 -9.02
CA PHE A 94 -4.55 -7.82 -8.78
C PHE A 94 -4.82 -7.38 -7.34
N GLU A 95 -5.49 -6.24 -7.20
CA GLU A 95 -5.71 -5.58 -5.92
C GLU A 95 -7.16 -5.71 -5.46
N LEU A 96 -7.35 -6.06 -4.18
CA LEU A 96 -8.57 -5.76 -3.45
C LEU A 96 -8.31 -4.56 -2.55
N SER A 97 -9.05 -3.48 -2.78
CA SER A 97 -9.24 -2.40 -1.81
C SER A 97 -10.52 -2.71 -1.02
N GLY A 98 -10.37 -3.16 0.22
CA GLY A 98 -11.46 -3.60 1.07
C GLY A 98 -12.38 -2.46 1.51
N ALA A 99 -13.59 -2.81 1.89
CA ALA A 99 -14.55 -1.86 2.46
C ALA A 99 -14.04 -1.28 3.79
N PRO A 100 -14.44 -0.05 4.15
CA PRO A 100 -14.17 0.48 5.49
C PRO A 100 -15.04 -0.24 6.52
N LEU A 101 -14.43 -1.05 7.38
CA LEU A 101 -15.11 -1.98 8.30
C LEU A 101 -14.76 -1.67 9.77
N LYS A 102 -15.66 -2.07 10.70
CA LYS A 102 -15.59 -1.66 12.10
C LYS A 102 -14.48 -2.34 12.92
N ASN A 103 -14.08 -3.54 12.53
CA ASN A 103 -13.12 -4.33 13.31
C ASN A 103 -12.33 -5.30 12.43
N LEU A 104 -11.25 -5.86 13.00
CA LEU A 104 -10.32 -6.74 12.30
C LEU A 104 -10.95 -8.08 11.90
N HIS A 105 -11.91 -8.60 12.66
CA HIS A 105 -12.62 -9.82 12.27
C HIS A 105 -13.36 -9.64 10.95
N MET A 106 -14.00 -8.46 10.76
CA MET A 106 -14.70 -8.15 9.52
C MET A 106 -13.74 -7.97 8.35
N THR A 107 -12.61 -7.24 8.52
CA THR A 107 -11.62 -7.05 7.45
C THR A 107 -10.96 -8.35 7.05
N CYS A 108 -10.61 -9.21 8.02
CA CYS A 108 -10.01 -10.51 7.75
C CYS A 108 -10.99 -11.49 7.10
N ASN A 109 -12.28 -11.41 7.47
CA ASN A 109 -13.31 -12.20 6.81
C ASN A 109 -13.50 -11.78 5.35
N GLU A 110 -13.55 -10.46 5.06
CA GLU A 110 -13.62 -9.94 3.69
C GLU A 110 -12.45 -10.43 2.84
N ALA A 111 -11.20 -10.26 3.33
CA ALA A 111 -10.02 -10.76 2.66
C ALA A 111 -10.08 -12.28 2.44
N GLY A 112 -10.56 -13.05 3.44
CA GLY A 112 -10.74 -14.50 3.34
C GLY A 112 -11.76 -14.91 2.28
N LEU A 113 -12.91 -14.23 2.21
CA LEU A 113 -13.94 -14.47 1.20
C LEU A 113 -13.39 -14.21 -0.20
N HIS A 114 -12.73 -13.06 -0.40
CA HIS A 114 -12.10 -12.74 -1.67
C HIS A 114 -11.05 -13.78 -2.11
N LEU A 115 -10.16 -14.17 -1.20
CA LEU A 115 -9.13 -15.18 -1.52
C LEU A 115 -9.73 -16.55 -1.82
N ASN A 116 -10.82 -16.94 -1.16
CA ASN A 116 -11.55 -18.18 -1.46
C ASN A 116 -12.21 -18.13 -2.85
N LEU A 117 -12.83 -17.01 -3.22
CA LEU A 117 -13.36 -16.80 -4.56
C LEU A 117 -12.25 -16.88 -5.61
N MET A 118 -11.15 -16.16 -5.39
CA MET A 118 -10.00 -16.18 -6.29
C MET A 118 -9.37 -17.59 -6.42
N LYS A 119 -9.33 -18.36 -5.33
CA LYS A 119 -8.86 -19.76 -5.35
C LYS A 119 -9.77 -20.66 -6.18
N LYS A 120 -11.11 -20.50 -6.06
CA LYS A 120 -12.08 -21.21 -6.91
C LYS A 120 -11.80 -20.91 -8.38
N ILE A 121 -11.73 -19.62 -8.74
CA ILE A 121 -11.50 -19.18 -10.13
C ILE A 121 -10.11 -19.64 -10.63
N SER A 122 -9.07 -19.57 -9.78
CA SER A 122 -7.72 -20.03 -10.16
C SER A 122 -7.65 -21.51 -10.52
N ASN A 123 -8.40 -22.35 -9.81
CA ASN A 123 -8.48 -23.77 -10.12
C ASN A 123 -9.22 -24.06 -11.44
N GLU A 124 -10.20 -23.24 -11.81
CA GLU A 124 -10.94 -23.38 -13.07
C GLU A 124 -10.15 -22.87 -14.29
N LEU A 125 -9.30 -21.87 -14.08
CA LEU A 125 -8.57 -21.18 -15.15
C LEU A 125 -7.08 -21.53 -15.25
N ASP A 126 -6.58 -22.40 -14.36
CA ASP A 126 -5.18 -22.85 -14.30
C ASP A 126 -4.17 -21.71 -14.07
N PHE A 127 -4.46 -20.81 -13.14
CA PHE A 127 -3.49 -19.83 -12.67
C PHE A 127 -3.16 -19.99 -11.18
N VAL A 128 -2.09 -19.35 -10.73
CA VAL A 128 -1.71 -19.25 -9.31
C VAL A 128 -1.57 -17.80 -8.91
N MET A 129 -1.91 -17.51 -7.65
CA MET A 129 -1.69 -16.21 -7.03
C MET A 129 -0.45 -16.27 -6.15
N LEU A 130 0.42 -15.27 -6.22
CA LEU A 130 1.55 -15.14 -5.31
C LEU A 130 1.43 -13.87 -4.48
N GLY A 131 1.37 -14.03 -3.16
CA GLY A 131 1.44 -12.95 -2.18
C GLY A 131 2.89 -12.70 -1.79
N LEU A 132 3.60 -11.92 -2.57
CA LEU A 132 5.00 -11.52 -2.38
C LEU A 132 5.14 -10.02 -2.53
N GLY A 133 6.21 -9.43 -1.99
CA GLY A 133 6.48 -8.00 -2.17
C GLY A 133 7.04 -7.64 -3.54
N TYR A 134 7.64 -8.59 -4.26
CA TYR A 134 8.26 -8.36 -5.57
C TYR A 134 8.11 -9.59 -6.46
N ASP A 135 7.98 -9.39 -7.79
CA ASP A 135 7.90 -10.47 -8.78
C ASP A 135 9.19 -11.28 -8.77
N PRO A 136 9.13 -12.58 -8.43
CA PRO A 136 10.34 -13.35 -8.20
C PRO A 136 11.07 -13.78 -9.47
N ILE A 137 10.40 -13.83 -10.63
CA ILE A 137 10.94 -14.46 -11.84
C ILE A 137 10.90 -13.60 -13.10
N SER A 138 9.88 -12.73 -13.26
CA SER A 138 9.68 -12.02 -14.53
C SER A 138 10.69 -10.88 -14.72
N LYS A 139 11.18 -10.70 -15.93
CA LYS A 139 11.90 -9.51 -16.37
C LYS A 139 10.92 -8.40 -16.76
N ARG A 140 11.40 -7.14 -16.81
CA ARG A 140 10.57 -5.97 -17.16
C ARG A 140 9.84 -6.14 -18.48
N ASP A 141 10.53 -6.66 -19.50
CA ASP A 141 10.02 -6.84 -20.86
C ASP A 141 9.04 -8.00 -21.03
N GLN A 142 8.91 -8.85 -20.03
CA GLN A 142 7.97 -9.98 -19.98
C GLN A 142 6.63 -9.64 -19.34
N ILE A 143 6.47 -8.43 -18.79
CA ILE A 143 5.26 -8.01 -18.08
C ILE A 143 4.45 -7.08 -18.95
N ASN A 144 3.21 -7.47 -19.22
CA ASN A 144 2.26 -6.65 -19.98
C ASN A 144 1.69 -5.53 -19.11
N TRP A 145 1.50 -4.37 -19.73
CA TRP A 145 0.88 -3.22 -19.08
C TRP A 145 -0.63 -3.30 -19.14
N MET A 146 -1.28 -2.93 -18.05
CA MET A 146 -2.73 -2.86 -18.00
C MET A 146 -3.26 -1.64 -18.79
N PRO A 147 -4.43 -1.74 -19.45
CA PRO A 147 -4.95 -0.73 -20.37
C PRO A 147 -5.63 0.44 -19.62
N LYS A 148 -4.88 1.14 -18.76
CA LYS A 148 -5.30 2.39 -18.13
C LYS A 148 -4.42 3.52 -18.66
N ASN A 149 -5.04 4.56 -19.23
CA ASN A 149 -4.32 5.66 -19.91
C ASN A 149 -3.34 6.40 -18.99
N ARG A 150 -3.69 6.53 -17.69
CA ARG A 150 -2.79 7.15 -16.72
C ARG A 150 -1.45 6.42 -16.57
N TYR A 151 -1.41 5.11 -16.82
CA TYR A 151 -0.19 4.31 -16.70
C TYR A 151 0.81 4.61 -17.82
N GLU A 152 0.35 4.96 -19.00
CA GLU A 152 1.25 5.38 -20.09
C GLU A 152 1.96 6.70 -19.73
N ILE A 153 1.23 7.67 -19.18
CA ILE A 153 1.82 8.94 -18.70
C ILE A 153 2.89 8.67 -17.64
N MET A 154 2.57 7.84 -16.65
CA MET A 154 3.50 7.50 -15.56
C MET A 154 4.72 6.72 -16.10
N LYS A 155 4.51 5.75 -17.00
CA LYS A 155 5.57 4.98 -17.66
C LYS A 155 6.58 5.88 -18.39
N ASN A 156 6.08 6.92 -19.06
CA ASN A 156 6.92 7.86 -19.80
C ASN A 156 7.65 8.86 -18.88
N HIS A 157 7.12 9.12 -17.68
CA HIS A 157 7.70 10.04 -16.71
C HIS A 157 8.74 9.38 -15.79
N MET A 158 8.42 8.20 -15.24
CA MET A 158 9.23 7.56 -14.20
C MET A 158 10.71 7.39 -14.54
N PRO A 159 11.12 6.99 -15.77
CA PRO A 159 12.54 6.86 -16.12
C PRO A 159 13.32 8.18 -16.12
N LYS A 160 12.64 9.33 -16.09
CA LYS A 160 13.27 10.66 -16.06
C LYS A 160 13.62 11.10 -14.64
N VAL A 161 13.04 10.45 -13.61
CA VAL A 161 13.12 10.88 -12.21
C VAL A 161 13.71 9.83 -11.26
N GLY A 162 13.88 8.59 -11.71
CA GLY A 162 14.48 7.49 -10.94
C GLY A 162 14.72 6.24 -11.80
N ASN A 163 15.59 5.36 -11.34
CA ASN A 163 15.98 4.16 -12.09
C ASN A 163 15.05 2.97 -11.85
N LEU A 164 14.36 2.93 -10.70
CA LEU A 164 13.53 1.81 -10.26
C LEU A 164 12.01 2.10 -10.35
N GLY A 165 11.62 3.26 -10.91
CA GLY A 165 10.22 3.64 -11.02
C GLY A 165 9.38 2.65 -11.84
N ILE A 166 9.92 2.11 -12.94
CA ILE A 166 9.25 1.07 -13.74
C ILE A 166 9.12 -0.24 -12.95
N ASP A 167 10.16 -0.66 -12.23
CA ASP A 167 10.08 -1.87 -11.39
C ASP A 167 9.03 -1.71 -10.30
N MET A 168 8.97 -0.55 -9.66
CA MET A 168 7.93 -0.23 -8.68
C MET A 168 6.55 -0.42 -9.29
N MET A 169 6.30 0.13 -10.49
CA MET A 169 5.00 0.09 -11.13
C MET A 169 4.54 -1.32 -11.50
N ILE A 170 5.43 -2.18 -12.00
CA ILE A 170 5.01 -3.46 -12.61
C ILE A 170 5.46 -4.71 -11.84
N ARG A 171 6.37 -4.57 -10.87
CA ARG A 171 7.01 -5.73 -10.19
C ARG A 171 6.83 -5.73 -8.68
N THR A 172 6.15 -4.75 -8.08
CA THR A 172 5.92 -4.72 -6.62
C THR A 172 4.47 -4.98 -6.27
N CYS A 173 4.25 -5.64 -5.13
CA CYS A 173 2.96 -5.78 -4.47
C CYS A 173 3.09 -5.43 -2.99
N THR A 174 2.02 -4.87 -2.43
CA THR A 174 1.94 -4.41 -1.04
C THR A 174 0.72 -4.96 -0.32
N ILE A 175 0.74 -4.81 1.00
CA ILE A 175 -0.42 -4.79 1.86
C ILE A 175 -0.45 -3.39 2.48
N GLN A 176 -1.63 -2.76 2.54
CA GLN A 176 -1.83 -1.43 3.11
C GLN A 176 -2.99 -1.45 4.10
N VAL A 177 -2.98 -0.48 5.02
CA VAL A 177 -4.08 -0.27 5.96
C VAL A 177 -4.41 1.21 6.04
N ASN A 178 -5.73 1.50 6.01
CA ASN A 178 -6.30 2.83 6.07
C ASN A 178 -6.98 3.03 7.42
N LEU A 179 -6.57 4.05 8.18
CA LEU A 179 -7.04 4.31 9.54
C LEU A 179 -7.51 5.75 9.69
N ASP A 180 -8.63 5.91 10.37
CA ASP A 180 -9.27 7.19 10.67
C ASP A 180 -8.53 7.97 11.78
N TYR A 181 -8.81 9.26 11.87
CA TYR A 181 -8.35 10.16 12.92
C TYR A 181 -9.51 10.99 13.50
N LEU A 182 -9.33 11.45 14.75
CA LEU A 182 -10.34 12.18 15.51
C LEU A 182 -10.42 13.66 15.09
N ASP A 183 -9.25 14.29 15.06
CA ASP A 183 -9.00 15.70 14.79
C ASP A 183 -7.57 15.88 14.27
N GLU A 184 -7.19 17.11 13.94
CA GLU A 184 -5.84 17.41 13.43
C GLU A 184 -4.73 16.99 14.40
N LYS A 185 -4.91 17.16 15.72
CA LYS A 185 -3.91 16.79 16.71
C LYS A 185 -3.70 15.27 16.79
N ASP A 186 -4.77 14.50 16.72
CA ASP A 186 -4.73 13.04 16.65
C ASP A 186 -4.10 12.58 15.32
N MET A 187 -4.46 13.23 14.21
CA MET A 187 -3.87 12.99 12.89
C MET A 187 -2.35 13.19 12.91
N ILE A 188 -1.87 14.34 13.40
CA ILE A 188 -0.44 14.64 13.50
C ILE A 188 0.29 13.55 14.28
N LYS A 189 -0.22 13.17 15.45
CA LYS A 189 0.40 12.16 16.31
C LYS A 189 0.45 10.80 15.64
N LYS A 190 -0.65 10.36 15.04
CA LYS A 190 -0.74 9.10 14.29
C LYS A 190 0.19 9.08 13.09
N PHE A 191 0.23 10.18 12.31
CA PHE A 191 1.07 10.29 11.14
C PHE A 191 2.56 10.22 11.51
N GLN A 192 2.98 11.03 12.47
CA GLN A 192 4.37 11.04 12.94
C GLN A 192 4.79 9.67 13.50
N THR A 193 3.92 9.03 14.30
CA THR A 193 4.16 7.70 14.84
C THR A 193 4.32 6.67 13.71
N SER A 194 3.33 6.60 12.83
CA SER A 194 3.34 5.58 11.76
C SER A 194 4.47 5.79 10.77
N LEU A 195 4.82 7.04 10.42
CA LEU A 195 5.91 7.34 9.49
C LEU A 195 7.28 6.97 10.10
N ALA A 196 7.52 7.32 11.36
CA ALA A 196 8.77 7.01 12.05
C ALA A 196 8.98 5.50 12.25
N LEU A 197 7.91 4.73 12.34
CA LEU A 197 7.95 3.27 12.59
C LEU A 197 7.85 2.42 11.30
N GLN A 198 7.77 3.04 10.10
CA GLN A 198 7.72 2.28 8.84
C GLN A 198 8.91 1.33 8.64
N PRO A 199 10.17 1.66 9.00
CA PRO A 199 11.26 0.69 8.87
C PRO A 199 11.04 -0.61 9.66
N VAL A 200 10.36 -0.54 10.83
CA VAL A 200 10.02 -1.73 11.63
C VAL A 200 8.96 -2.56 10.91
N ALA A 201 7.91 -1.93 10.37
CA ALA A 201 6.91 -2.61 9.55
C ALA A 201 7.55 -3.25 8.31
N THR A 202 8.45 -2.54 7.61
CA THR A 202 9.21 -3.09 6.48
C THR A 202 9.96 -4.36 6.87
N ALA A 203 10.63 -4.38 8.01
CA ALA A 203 11.38 -5.55 8.49
C ALA A 203 10.47 -6.74 8.80
N LEU A 204 9.40 -6.52 9.60
CA LEU A 204 8.43 -7.56 9.99
C LEU A 204 7.73 -8.19 8.78
N PHE A 205 7.48 -7.41 7.75
CA PHE A 205 6.76 -7.83 6.54
C PHE A 205 7.67 -8.12 5.34
N SER A 206 9.01 -8.18 5.52
CA SER A 206 9.93 -8.52 4.43
C SER A 206 9.59 -9.87 3.79
N ASN A 207 9.24 -9.85 2.49
CA ASN A 207 8.75 -11.01 1.74
C ASN A 207 9.08 -10.95 0.25
N SER A 208 10.28 -10.44 -0.11
CA SER A 208 10.67 -10.29 -1.52
C SER A 208 12.17 -10.50 -1.76
N PRO A 209 12.71 -11.73 -1.43
CA PRO A 209 14.15 -11.99 -1.53
C PRO A 209 14.62 -12.45 -2.92
N PHE A 210 13.78 -12.39 -3.96
CA PHE A 210 14.12 -12.87 -5.30
C PHE A 210 13.91 -11.82 -6.38
N ILE A 211 14.69 -11.91 -7.46
CA ILE A 211 14.60 -11.11 -8.68
C ILE A 211 15.04 -11.94 -9.88
N GLU A 212 14.20 -12.01 -10.93
CA GLU A 212 14.52 -12.68 -12.20
C GLU A 212 15.06 -14.12 -12.02
N GLY A 213 14.44 -14.86 -11.13
CA GLY A 213 14.79 -16.25 -10.82
C GLY A 213 16.05 -16.40 -9.94
N LYS A 214 16.61 -15.32 -9.40
CA LYS A 214 17.82 -15.29 -8.60
C LYS A 214 17.59 -14.70 -7.22
N LEU A 215 18.54 -14.94 -6.32
CA LEU A 215 18.57 -14.30 -5.01
C LEU A 215 18.80 -12.78 -5.16
N SER A 216 18.01 -11.99 -4.46
CA SER A 216 18.24 -10.59 -4.22
C SER A 216 19.28 -10.38 -3.10
N LYS A 217 19.82 -9.17 -3.02
CA LYS A 217 20.64 -8.72 -1.87
C LYS A 217 19.79 -8.23 -0.70
N TYR A 218 18.46 -8.19 -0.86
CA TYR A 218 17.50 -7.62 0.09
C TYR A 218 16.45 -8.67 0.46
N LEU A 219 16.01 -8.66 1.70
CA LEU A 219 14.87 -9.42 2.19
C LEU A 219 13.54 -8.79 1.75
N SER A 220 13.51 -7.44 1.69
CA SER A 220 12.48 -6.67 1.01
C SER A 220 13.05 -5.91 -0.18
N LEU A 221 13.09 -6.56 -1.33
CA LEU A 221 13.47 -5.90 -2.58
C LEU A 221 12.47 -4.81 -2.97
N ARG A 222 11.21 -4.96 -2.59
CA ARG A 222 10.19 -3.93 -2.76
C ARG A 222 10.59 -2.64 -2.05
N ALA A 223 10.92 -2.69 -0.76
CA ALA A 223 11.30 -1.51 0.01
C ALA A 223 12.55 -0.84 -0.56
N TYR A 224 13.52 -1.62 -1.06
CA TYR A 224 14.67 -1.09 -1.76
C TYR A 224 14.27 -0.41 -3.09
N THR A 225 13.38 -1.00 -3.87
CA THR A 225 12.90 -0.44 -5.14
C THR A 225 12.31 0.96 -4.95
N TRP A 226 11.57 1.19 -3.87
CA TRP A 226 11.02 2.49 -3.54
C TRP A 226 12.05 3.56 -3.17
N THR A 227 13.34 3.20 -2.98
CA THR A 227 14.41 4.19 -2.68
C THR A 227 14.86 4.99 -3.90
N ASP A 228 14.59 4.51 -5.12
CA ASP A 228 15.04 5.15 -6.36
C ASP A 228 13.89 5.21 -7.39
N THR A 229 12.79 5.86 -7.00
CA THR A 229 11.62 6.13 -7.83
C THR A 229 11.57 7.63 -8.17
N ASP A 230 10.59 8.38 -7.65
CA ASP A 230 10.50 9.83 -7.77
C ASP A 230 10.63 10.45 -6.37
N SER A 231 11.78 11.03 -6.08
CA SER A 231 12.11 11.58 -4.76
C SER A 231 11.22 12.77 -4.33
N LYS A 232 10.51 13.40 -5.27
CA LYS A 232 9.60 14.50 -4.97
C LYS A 232 8.26 14.05 -4.40
N ARG A 233 7.93 12.76 -4.53
CA ARG A 233 6.63 12.21 -4.12
C ARG A 233 6.71 10.96 -3.27
N SER A 234 7.88 10.33 -3.14
CA SER A 234 8.08 9.05 -2.44
C SER A 234 8.91 9.22 -1.18
N GLY A 235 8.83 8.24 -0.28
CA GLY A 235 9.69 8.14 0.89
C GLY A 235 9.13 8.83 2.13
N PHE A 236 9.96 9.60 2.82
CA PHE A 236 9.63 10.24 4.09
C PHE A 236 9.58 11.76 3.89
N PRO A 237 8.38 12.39 3.85
CA PRO A 237 8.26 13.85 3.76
C PRO A 237 8.78 14.53 5.02
N ASP A 238 9.79 15.40 4.89
CA ASP A 238 10.45 16.09 6.01
C ASP A 238 9.46 16.92 6.83
N ILE A 239 8.47 17.52 6.16
CA ILE A 239 7.47 18.39 6.76
C ILE A 239 6.69 17.72 7.89
N VAL A 240 6.53 16.37 7.86
CA VAL A 240 5.75 15.62 8.87
C VAL A 240 6.35 15.74 10.28
N PHE A 241 7.68 15.93 10.38
CA PHE A 241 8.36 16.07 11.67
C PHE A 241 8.65 17.53 12.03
N SER A 242 8.17 18.49 11.23
CA SER A 242 8.29 19.91 11.56
C SER A 242 7.39 20.29 12.74
N LYS A 243 7.76 21.38 13.45
CA LYS A 243 7.00 21.87 14.61
C LYS A 243 5.60 22.34 14.22
N ASP A 244 5.46 22.86 13.02
CA ASP A 244 4.23 23.49 12.53
C ASP A 244 3.47 22.53 11.58
N PHE A 245 3.71 21.20 11.70
CA PHE A 245 3.01 20.21 10.89
C PHE A 245 1.52 20.16 11.22
N GLY A 246 0.70 20.13 10.18
CA GLY A 246 -0.75 20.04 10.24
C GLY A 246 -1.33 19.96 8.82
N TYR A 247 -2.64 20.19 8.68
CA TYR A 247 -3.32 20.11 7.37
C TYR A 247 -2.76 21.13 6.38
N GLU A 248 -2.45 22.34 6.82
CA GLU A 248 -1.87 23.39 5.96
C GLU A 248 -0.50 22.98 5.43
N ALA A 249 0.41 22.54 6.30
CA ALA A 249 1.75 22.12 5.92
C ALA A 249 1.72 20.88 5.00
N TRP A 250 0.80 19.94 5.26
CA TRP A 250 0.61 18.77 4.39
C TRP A 250 0.07 19.19 3.01
N THR A 251 -0.87 20.12 2.97
CA THR A 251 -1.39 20.71 1.73
C THR A 251 -0.28 21.37 0.91
N GLU A 252 0.57 22.20 1.55
CA GLU A 252 1.72 22.82 0.89
C GLU A 252 2.69 21.79 0.31
N TYR A 253 2.98 20.73 1.06
CA TYR A 253 3.77 19.61 0.54
C TYR A 253 3.15 19.01 -0.71
N LEU A 254 1.86 18.69 -0.69
CA LEU A 254 1.17 18.10 -1.86
C LEU A 254 1.13 19.06 -3.04
N LEU A 255 0.96 20.38 -2.82
CA LEU A 255 1.04 21.39 -3.87
C LEU A 255 2.45 21.49 -4.50
N SER A 256 3.49 21.09 -3.76
CA SER A 256 4.87 21.01 -4.26
C SER A 256 5.15 19.75 -5.07
N VAL A 257 4.33 18.70 -4.92
CA VAL A 257 4.44 17.45 -5.68
C VAL A 257 4.06 17.71 -7.13
N PRO A 258 4.89 17.35 -8.13
CA PRO A 258 4.55 17.54 -9.53
C PRO A 258 3.36 16.67 -9.94
N MET A 259 2.48 17.21 -10.78
CA MET A 259 1.34 16.47 -11.36
C MET A 259 1.81 15.32 -12.25
N TYR A 260 0.91 14.38 -12.54
CA TYR A 260 1.03 13.43 -13.64
C TYR A 260 0.05 13.76 -14.76
N PHE A 261 -1.21 13.93 -14.43
CA PHE A 261 -2.29 14.08 -15.40
C PHE A 261 -3.39 15.03 -14.89
N ILE A 262 -4.22 15.46 -15.82
CA ILE A 262 -5.56 16.00 -15.58
C ILE A 262 -6.53 15.02 -16.21
N TYR A 263 -7.63 14.70 -15.52
CA TYR A 263 -8.74 13.93 -16.06
C TYR A 263 -9.90 14.87 -16.37
N ASP A 264 -10.25 15.04 -17.63
CA ASP A 264 -11.34 15.92 -18.06
C ASP A 264 -12.14 15.24 -19.18
N ASN A 265 -13.48 15.19 -19.03
CA ASN A 265 -14.40 14.63 -20.01
C ASN A 265 -14.04 13.22 -20.51
N GLY A 266 -13.67 12.32 -19.60
CA GLY A 266 -13.34 10.93 -19.94
C GLY A 266 -11.95 10.72 -20.53
N LYS A 267 -11.09 11.75 -20.54
CA LYS A 267 -9.75 11.70 -21.12
C LYS A 267 -8.68 12.16 -20.14
N TYR A 268 -7.56 11.43 -20.12
CA TYR A 268 -6.35 11.83 -19.41
C TYR A 268 -5.47 12.73 -20.30
N TYR A 269 -5.01 13.83 -19.74
CA TYR A 269 -4.05 14.75 -20.37
C TYR A 269 -2.72 14.69 -19.63
N ASP A 270 -1.64 14.48 -20.37
CA ASP A 270 -0.28 14.45 -19.82
C ASP A 270 0.16 15.86 -19.39
N VAL A 271 0.33 16.05 -18.10
CA VAL A 271 0.91 17.24 -17.48
C VAL A 271 2.03 16.86 -16.51
N ALA A 272 2.67 15.71 -16.75
CA ALA A 272 3.69 15.16 -15.88
C ALA A 272 4.84 16.16 -15.65
N GLY A 273 5.16 16.36 -14.37
CA GLY A 273 6.17 17.32 -13.95
C GLY A 273 5.70 18.77 -13.80
N LYS A 274 4.46 19.10 -14.21
CA LYS A 274 3.90 20.47 -14.07
C LYS A 274 3.36 20.69 -12.64
N SER A 275 3.19 21.97 -12.27
CA SER A 275 2.80 22.40 -10.93
C SER A 275 1.29 22.48 -10.75
N PHE A 276 0.74 21.84 -9.71
CA PHE A 276 -0.66 21.99 -9.32
C PHE A 276 -0.99 23.43 -8.87
N SER A 277 -0.06 24.12 -8.19
CA SER A 277 -0.24 25.52 -7.83
C SER A 277 -0.42 26.45 -9.05
N LYS A 278 0.25 26.15 -10.17
CA LYS A 278 0.01 26.88 -11.44
C LYS A 278 -1.39 26.60 -11.98
N PHE A 279 -1.88 25.37 -11.85
CA PHE A 279 -3.24 24.99 -12.23
C PHE A 279 -4.28 25.73 -11.38
N MET A 280 -4.10 25.79 -10.06
CA MET A 280 -4.96 26.58 -9.16
C MET A 280 -5.04 28.08 -9.54
N ASN A 281 -3.96 28.63 -10.09
CA ASN A 281 -3.90 30.02 -10.51
C ASN A 281 -4.32 30.26 -11.98
N GLY A 282 -4.82 29.25 -12.69
CA GLY A 282 -5.19 29.34 -14.11
C GLY A 282 -4.01 29.61 -15.04
N LYS A 283 -2.78 29.27 -14.60
CA LYS A 283 -1.51 29.52 -15.33
C LYS A 283 -0.80 28.22 -15.72
N LEU A 284 -1.54 27.09 -15.77
CA LEU A 284 -0.96 25.83 -16.22
C LEU A 284 -0.78 25.86 -17.73
N GLU A 285 0.44 25.64 -18.20
CA GLU A 285 0.80 25.62 -19.61
C GLU A 285 -0.05 24.60 -20.40
N GLY A 286 -0.74 25.07 -21.47
CA GLY A 286 -1.68 24.31 -22.27
C GLY A 286 -3.08 24.19 -21.67
N PHE A 287 -3.32 24.77 -20.49
CA PHE A 287 -4.59 24.83 -19.77
C PHE A 287 -4.83 26.23 -19.16
N GLU A 288 -4.30 27.28 -19.83
CA GLU A 288 -4.44 28.66 -19.37
C GLU A 288 -5.91 29.04 -19.22
N GLY A 289 -6.24 29.69 -18.10
CA GLY A 289 -7.62 30.08 -17.78
C GLY A 289 -8.51 28.93 -17.29
N LYS A 290 -8.02 27.67 -17.24
CA LYS A 290 -8.69 26.57 -16.56
C LYS A 290 -8.23 26.47 -15.10
N PHE A 291 -9.14 26.06 -14.24
CA PHE A 291 -8.91 25.90 -12.80
C PHE A 291 -9.29 24.47 -12.39
N PRO A 292 -8.61 23.89 -11.38
CA PRO A 292 -8.93 22.56 -10.92
C PRO A 292 -10.28 22.49 -10.21
N SER A 293 -10.90 21.34 -10.28
CA SER A 293 -12.04 20.92 -9.46
C SER A 293 -11.55 20.21 -8.20
N LEU A 294 -12.46 19.90 -7.28
CA LEU A 294 -12.14 19.06 -6.12
C LEU A 294 -11.69 17.64 -6.55
N SER A 295 -12.29 17.09 -7.61
CA SER A 295 -11.89 15.79 -8.16
C SER A 295 -10.45 15.80 -8.68
N ASP A 296 -9.99 16.91 -9.30
CA ASP A 296 -8.58 17.05 -9.72
C ASP A 296 -7.64 17.08 -8.51
N TRP A 297 -8.07 17.66 -7.37
CA TRP A 297 -7.32 17.61 -6.12
C TRP A 297 -7.27 16.19 -5.55
N GLU A 298 -8.38 15.50 -5.49
CA GLU A 298 -8.47 14.11 -5.03
C GLU A 298 -7.53 13.21 -5.85
N ASP A 299 -7.53 13.34 -7.16
CA ASP A 299 -6.60 12.64 -8.06
C ASP A 299 -5.16 13.03 -7.75
N HIS A 300 -4.88 14.33 -7.54
CA HIS A 300 -3.54 14.81 -7.23
C HIS A 300 -2.99 14.27 -5.91
N VAL A 301 -3.81 14.17 -4.87
CA VAL A 301 -3.41 13.53 -3.59
C VAL A 301 -2.99 12.07 -3.81
N THR A 302 -3.64 11.35 -4.73
CA THR A 302 -3.31 9.95 -5.00
C THR A 302 -1.96 9.74 -5.69
N VAL A 303 -1.39 10.77 -6.35
CA VAL A 303 -0.09 10.65 -7.03
C VAL A 303 1.11 10.97 -6.14
N ALA A 304 0.91 11.24 -4.87
CA ALA A 304 1.95 11.24 -3.84
C ALA A 304 2.11 9.83 -3.25
N PHE A 305 3.33 9.35 -3.13
CA PHE A 305 3.67 7.99 -2.71
C PHE A 305 4.61 7.93 -1.50
N PRO A 306 4.37 8.69 -0.42
CA PRO A 306 5.15 8.56 0.80
C PRO A 306 4.91 7.21 1.48
N GLU A 307 5.75 6.85 2.44
CA GLU A 307 5.60 5.62 3.24
C GLU A 307 4.31 5.61 4.07
N VAL A 308 3.83 6.79 4.47
CA VAL A 308 2.49 7.01 5.03
C VAL A 308 1.88 8.18 4.30
N ARG A 309 0.64 8.05 3.83
CA ARG A 309 -0.08 9.09 3.10
C ARG A 309 -1.31 9.54 3.86
N LEU A 310 -1.50 10.85 3.99
CA LEU A 310 -2.74 11.42 4.49
C LEU A 310 -3.67 11.72 3.31
N LYS A 311 -4.85 11.15 3.38
CA LYS A 311 -6.07 11.50 2.65
C LYS A 311 -7.12 11.99 3.67
N GLN A 312 -8.39 11.63 3.52
CA GLN A 312 -9.38 11.73 4.61
C GLN A 312 -9.23 10.60 5.65
N TYR A 313 -8.12 9.91 5.61
CA TYR A 313 -7.62 8.86 6.50
C TYR A 313 -6.11 8.72 6.32
N LEU A 314 -5.44 8.04 7.23
CA LEU A 314 -4.02 7.72 7.14
C LEU A 314 -3.83 6.34 6.52
N GLU A 315 -2.96 6.24 5.54
CA GLU A 315 -2.66 5.03 4.77
C GLU A 315 -1.21 4.61 4.99
N MET A 316 -0.98 3.51 5.70
CA MET A 316 0.33 2.93 5.94
C MET A 316 0.70 1.96 4.81
N ARG A 317 1.86 2.17 4.16
CA ARG A 317 2.19 1.62 2.84
C ARG A 317 3.49 0.81 2.77
N GLY A 318 4.25 0.71 3.85
CA GLY A 318 5.63 0.18 3.85
C GLY A 318 5.78 -1.34 3.83
N ALA A 319 4.69 -2.13 3.88
CA ALA A 319 4.75 -3.59 3.95
C ALA A 319 4.80 -4.27 2.58
N ASP A 320 5.55 -5.36 2.46
CA ASP A 320 5.51 -6.25 1.30
C ASP A 320 4.18 -6.99 1.20
N GLY A 321 3.77 -7.39 -0.01
CA GLY A 321 2.66 -8.29 -0.25
C GLY A 321 2.85 -9.64 0.48
N GLY A 322 1.74 -10.29 0.86
CA GLY A 322 1.80 -11.52 1.65
C GLY A 322 0.54 -12.38 1.52
N PRO A 323 0.55 -13.60 2.14
CA PRO A 323 -0.60 -14.47 2.26
C PRO A 323 -1.64 -13.91 3.25
N TRP A 324 -2.81 -14.55 3.36
CA TRP A 324 -3.94 -14.11 4.18
C TRP A 324 -3.55 -13.71 5.62
N ASN A 325 -2.75 -14.50 6.29
CA ASN A 325 -2.34 -14.22 7.67
C ASN A 325 -1.51 -12.94 7.80
N ARG A 326 -0.79 -12.52 6.76
CA ARG A 326 -0.06 -11.24 6.71
C ARG A 326 -0.99 -10.08 6.37
N ILE A 327 -1.97 -10.33 5.49
CA ILE A 327 -3.03 -9.35 5.16
C ILE A 327 -3.80 -8.97 6.41
N CYS A 328 -4.04 -9.91 7.34
CA CYS A 328 -4.69 -9.65 8.62
C CYS A 328 -3.75 -9.05 9.67
N ALA A 329 -2.49 -9.46 9.69
CA ALA A 329 -1.53 -9.03 10.71
C ALA A 329 -1.14 -7.54 10.57
N LEU A 330 -1.08 -6.99 9.35
CA LEU A 330 -0.73 -5.58 9.16
C LEU A 330 -1.75 -4.63 9.77
N PRO A 331 -3.07 -4.73 9.47
CA PRO A 331 -4.06 -3.90 10.13
C PRO A 331 -4.11 -4.15 11.64
N ALA A 332 -3.91 -5.38 12.13
CA ALA A 332 -3.86 -5.66 13.56
C ALA A 332 -2.72 -4.91 14.25
N PHE A 333 -1.53 -4.92 13.66
CA PHE A 333 -0.37 -4.18 14.16
C PHE A 333 -0.66 -2.67 14.28
N TRP A 334 -1.13 -2.04 13.21
CA TRP A 334 -1.37 -0.61 13.20
C TRP A 334 -2.59 -0.18 14.02
N VAL A 335 -3.68 -0.95 14.00
CA VAL A 335 -4.87 -0.69 14.82
C VAL A 335 -4.52 -0.78 16.31
N GLY A 336 -3.76 -1.78 16.73
CA GLY A 336 -3.32 -1.93 18.10
C GLY A 336 -2.47 -0.75 18.59
N LEU A 337 -1.61 -0.20 17.73
CA LEU A 337 -0.77 0.96 18.05
C LEU A 337 -1.52 2.29 18.03
N LEU A 338 -2.50 2.47 17.11
CA LEU A 338 -3.03 3.80 16.77
C LEU A 338 -4.48 4.04 17.21
N TYR A 339 -5.28 3.00 17.50
CA TYR A 339 -6.70 3.15 17.80
C TYR A 339 -7.03 3.09 19.31
N ASP A 340 -6.06 2.74 20.16
CA ASP A 340 -6.13 2.90 21.60
C ASP A 340 -5.27 4.08 22.06
N GLN A 341 -5.80 4.96 22.92
CA GLN A 341 -5.09 6.18 23.30
C GLN A 341 -3.77 5.91 24.03
N LYS A 342 -3.78 4.95 24.96
CA LYS A 342 -2.56 4.61 25.72
C LYS A 342 -1.51 4.03 24.77
N SER A 343 -1.90 3.12 23.88
CA SER A 343 -0.99 2.55 22.88
C SER A 343 -0.43 3.61 21.92
N LEU A 344 -1.26 4.57 21.50
CA LEU A 344 -0.80 5.69 20.67
C LEU A 344 0.22 6.57 21.42
N ASP A 345 0.01 6.80 22.74
CA ASP A 345 0.95 7.57 23.56
C ASP A 345 2.27 6.83 23.74
N ASP A 346 2.22 5.54 24.01
CA ASP A 346 3.40 4.69 24.22
C ASP A 346 4.18 4.50 22.90
N SER A 347 3.50 4.20 21.78
CA SER A 347 4.13 4.06 20.47
C SER A 347 4.73 5.37 19.95
N PHE A 348 4.08 6.51 20.22
CA PHE A 348 4.62 7.83 19.94
C PHE A 348 5.90 8.12 20.75
N HIS A 349 5.94 7.69 22.01
CA HIS A 349 7.17 7.82 22.82
C HIS A 349 8.33 7.03 22.20
N VAL A 350 8.09 5.81 21.71
CA VAL A 350 9.09 5.02 20.97
C VAL A 350 9.48 5.73 19.68
N ALA A 351 8.50 6.18 18.89
CA ALA A 351 8.69 6.80 17.57
C ALA A 351 9.53 8.08 17.62
N LYS A 352 9.39 8.89 18.71
CA LYS A 352 10.15 10.14 18.89
C LYS A 352 11.67 9.98 18.75
N LYS A 353 12.21 8.80 19.06
CA LYS A 353 13.65 8.51 18.94
C LYS A 353 14.12 8.47 17.49
N PHE A 354 13.20 8.35 16.54
CA PHE A 354 13.47 8.07 15.13
C PHE A 354 12.91 9.15 14.18
N MET A 355 12.41 10.28 14.68
CA MET A 355 11.81 11.35 13.88
C MET A 355 12.87 12.23 13.20
N ASP A 356 13.77 11.59 12.46
CA ASP A 356 14.75 12.20 11.59
C ASP A 356 14.72 11.50 10.23
N VAL A 357 14.57 12.28 9.15
CA VAL A 357 14.37 11.72 7.81
C VAL A 357 15.62 11.05 7.26
N SER A 358 16.81 11.55 7.57
CA SER A 358 18.06 10.91 7.15
C SER A 358 18.22 9.55 7.81
N LEU A 359 17.98 9.51 9.12
CA LEU A 359 17.95 8.26 9.90
C LEU A 359 16.92 7.27 9.35
N LEU A 360 15.71 7.73 9.00
CA LEU A 360 14.66 6.87 8.47
C LEU A 360 15.01 6.30 7.07
N LYS A 361 15.65 7.10 6.21
CA LYS A 361 16.14 6.62 4.91
C LYS A 361 17.18 5.50 5.06
N GLU A 362 18.14 5.67 5.98
CA GLU A 362 19.14 4.65 6.30
C GLU A 362 18.49 3.40 6.92
N SER A 363 17.60 3.61 7.87
CA SER A 363 16.89 2.53 8.57
C SER A 363 16.01 1.72 7.61
N ARG A 364 15.35 2.34 6.63
CA ARG A 364 14.61 1.63 5.58
C ARG A 364 15.52 0.71 4.76
N ILE A 365 16.70 1.18 4.37
CA ILE A 365 17.69 0.35 3.65
C ILE A 365 18.17 -0.79 4.53
N SER A 366 18.44 -0.52 5.80
CA SER A 366 18.83 -1.53 6.79
C SER A 366 17.74 -2.58 6.98
N ALA A 367 16.48 -2.17 7.16
CA ALA A 367 15.32 -3.06 7.24
C ALA A 367 15.15 -3.91 5.97
N ALA A 368 15.21 -3.26 4.79
CA ALA A 368 15.10 -3.94 3.51
C ALA A 368 16.16 -5.01 3.31
N LYS A 369 17.37 -4.77 3.78
CA LYS A 369 18.53 -5.68 3.56
C LYS A 369 18.63 -6.76 4.62
N PHE A 370 18.40 -6.43 5.89
CA PHE A 370 18.70 -7.28 7.03
C PHE A 370 17.45 -7.71 7.83
N GLY A 371 16.26 -7.23 7.47
CA GLY A 371 15.02 -7.54 8.18
C GLY A 371 15.13 -7.18 9.66
N LEU A 372 14.80 -8.11 10.54
CA LEU A 372 14.87 -7.96 12.00
C LEU A 372 16.29 -7.73 12.52
N ASN A 373 17.32 -8.18 11.80
CA ASN A 373 18.72 -7.95 12.15
C ASN A 373 19.23 -6.55 11.73
N GLY A 374 18.37 -5.74 11.11
CA GLY A 374 18.66 -4.36 10.75
C GLY A 374 18.70 -3.43 11.95
N ILE A 375 19.06 -2.17 11.68
CA ILE A 375 19.21 -1.12 12.69
C ILE A 375 18.26 0.04 12.33
N ILE A 376 17.66 0.63 13.36
CA ILE A 376 16.91 1.88 13.33
C ILE A 376 17.53 2.84 14.35
N GLY A 377 18.19 3.91 13.89
CA GLY A 377 19.04 4.72 14.76
C GLY A 377 20.12 3.85 15.43
N ASP A 378 20.24 3.96 16.74
CA ASP A 378 21.16 3.18 17.58
C ASP A 378 20.54 1.85 18.08
N SER A 379 19.30 1.54 17.67
CA SER A 379 18.55 0.39 18.16
C SER A 379 18.51 -0.75 17.13
N LYS A 380 18.48 -2.00 17.60
CA LYS A 380 18.16 -3.12 16.71
C LYS A 380 16.67 -3.10 16.38
N ILE A 381 16.33 -3.37 15.14
CA ILE A 381 14.92 -3.40 14.69
C ILE A 381 14.13 -4.45 15.46
N VAL A 382 14.71 -5.60 15.78
CA VAL A 382 14.04 -6.67 16.54
C VAL A 382 13.59 -6.21 17.91
N ASP A 383 14.43 -5.43 18.62
CA ASP A 383 14.11 -4.95 19.97
C ASP A 383 12.94 -3.94 19.92
N VAL A 384 12.98 -3.01 18.96
CA VAL A 384 11.90 -2.05 18.74
C VAL A 384 10.61 -2.75 18.29
N ALA A 385 10.72 -3.77 17.45
CA ALA A 385 9.57 -4.58 17.00
C ALA A 385 8.91 -5.31 18.16
N GLN A 386 9.70 -5.84 19.11
CA GLN A 386 9.18 -6.48 20.31
C GLN A 386 8.37 -5.50 21.17
N ASP A 387 8.92 -4.31 21.42
CA ASP A 387 8.22 -3.27 22.18
C ASP A 387 6.90 -2.88 21.50
N LEU A 388 6.93 -2.66 20.19
CA LEU A 388 5.74 -2.26 19.42
C LEU A 388 4.68 -3.36 19.36
N LEU A 389 5.07 -4.63 19.27
CA LEU A 389 4.11 -5.74 19.28
C LEU A 389 3.44 -5.90 20.63
N ASN A 390 4.18 -5.70 21.74
CA ASN A 390 3.61 -5.68 23.08
C ASN A 390 2.59 -4.53 23.23
N ILE A 391 2.94 -3.31 22.79
CA ILE A 391 2.04 -2.15 22.81
C ILE A 391 0.80 -2.41 21.94
N SER A 392 0.98 -2.97 20.74
CA SER A 392 -0.12 -3.30 19.84
C SER A 392 -1.05 -4.36 20.43
N PHE A 393 -0.50 -5.42 21.01
CA PHE A 393 -1.27 -6.47 21.69
C PHE A 393 -2.13 -5.90 22.81
N GLU A 394 -1.55 -5.13 23.71
CA GLU A 394 -2.27 -4.45 24.78
C GLU A 394 -3.35 -3.49 24.26
N GLY A 395 -3.08 -2.78 23.16
CA GLY A 395 -4.05 -1.90 22.53
C GLY A 395 -5.27 -2.65 21.99
N LEU A 396 -5.06 -3.79 21.33
CA LEU A 396 -6.16 -4.65 20.87
C LEU A 396 -6.93 -5.27 22.05
N GLU A 397 -6.25 -5.65 23.14
CA GLU A 397 -6.93 -6.13 24.34
C GLU A 397 -7.85 -5.06 24.95
N ARG A 398 -7.37 -3.81 25.09
CA ARG A 398 -8.19 -2.71 25.60
C ARG A 398 -9.33 -2.33 24.68
N ARG A 399 -9.17 -2.47 23.34
CA ARG A 399 -10.27 -2.34 22.37
C ARG A 399 -11.35 -3.40 22.58
N ASN A 400 -10.97 -4.60 23.01
CA ASN A 400 -11.84 -5.70 23.42
C ASN A 400 -12.89 -6.15 22.37
N PHE A 401 -12.56 -6.05 21.06
CA PHE A 401 -13.40 -6.65 20.03
C PHE A 401 -13.20 -8.16 19.97
N LYS A 402 -14.31 -8.89 19.95
CA LYS A 402 -14.33 -10.35 19.90
C LYS A 402 -15.27 -10.80 18.79
N ASP A 403 -14.96 -11.94 18.18
CA ASP A 403 -15.86 -12.61 17.24
C ASP A 403 -17.02 -13.29 17.98
N LYS A 404 -17.92 -13.94 17.22
CA LYS A 404 -19.07 -14.68 17.76
C LYS A 404 -18.68 -15.86 18.66
N ASN A 405 -17.44 -16.33 18.62
CA ASN A 405 -16.90 -17.40 19.45
C ASN A 405 -16.14 -16.89 20.66
N GLY A 406 -16.08 -15.56 20.86
CA GLY A 406 -15.34 -14.92 21.94
C GLY A 406 -13.84 -14.75 21.69
N ILE A 407 -13.36 -14.98 20.47
CA ILE A 407 -11.95 -14.87 20.11
C ILE A 407 -11.59 -13.40 19.90
N SER A 408 -10.50 -12.93 20.55
CA SER A 408 -10.02 -11.56 20.48
C SER A 408 -9.35 -11.26 19.14
N GLU A 409 -9.34 -9.96 18.76
CA GLU A 409 -8.56 -9.44 17.61
C GLU A 409 -7.04 -9.67 17.79
N THR A 410 -6.55 -9.90 18.99
CA THR A 410 -5.13 -10.17 19.28
C THR A 410 -4.59 -11.40 18.53
N GLN A 411 -5.44 -12.38 18.18
CA GLN A 411 -5.05 -13.54 17.36
C GLN A 411 -4.41 -13.16 16.01
N PHE A 412 -4.77 -12.00 15.46
CA PHE A 412 -4.20 -11.55 14.18
C PHE A 412 -2.76 -11.06 14.29
N LEU A 413 -2.22 -10.89 15.52
CA LEU A 413 -0.81 -10.62 15.76
C LEU A 413 0.05 -11.88 15.84
N ASP A 414 -0.53 -13.08 16.01
CA ASP A 414 0.21 -14.33 16.14
C ASP A 414 1.27 -14.54 15.04
N PRO A 415 0.99 -14.23 13.74
CA PRO A 415 2.02 -14.34 12.72
C PRO A 415 3.24 -13.44 12.93
N LEU A 416 3.10 -12.29 13.58
CA LEU A 416 4.20 -11.37 13.89
C LEU A 416 4.93 -11.79 15.19
N LEU A 417 4.21 -12.26 16.20
CA LEU A 417 4.79 -12.84 17.40
C LEU A 417 5.68 -14.03 17.05
N ASN A 418 5.19 -14.94 16.19
CA ASN A 418 5.98 -16.07 15.70
C ASN A 418 7.26 -15.64 14.94
N ILE A 419 7.24 -14.51 14.21
CA ILE A 419 8.43 -13.95 13.58
C ILE A 419 9.46 -13.55 14.62
N LEU A 420 9.05 -12.89 15.69
CA LEU A 420 9.98 -12.47 16.76
C LEU A 420 10.53 -13.66 17.55
N GLU A 421 9.68 -14.62 17.89
CA GLU A 421 10.10 -15.85 18.61
C GLU A 421 11.14 -16.65 17.82
N ASN A 422 10.96 -16.76 16.50
CA ASN A 422 11.84 -17.53 15.64
C ASN A 422 13.00 -16.72 15.05
N GLY A 423 12.97 -15.39 15.16
CA GLY A 423 13.94 -14.47 14.59
C GLY A 423 13.99 -14.51 13.05
N LYS A 424 12.88 -14.91 12.39
CA LYS A 424 12.83 -15.13 10.92
C LYS A 424 11.62 -14.46 10.30
N THR A 425 11.90 -13.62 9.31
CA THR A 425 10.90 -13.00 8.46
C THR A 425 10.37 -14.00 7.41
N PRO A 426 9.26 -13.71 6.73
CA PRO A 426 8.81 -14.51 5.57
C PRO A 426 9.89 -14.69 4.50
N ALA A 427 10.70 -13.65 4.25
CA ALA A 427 11.81 -13.74 3.31
C ALA A 427 12.89 -14.75 3.74
N ASP A 428 13.20 -14.84 5.05
CA ASP A 428 14.14 -15.83 5.58
C ASP A 428 13.62 -17.25 5.38
N ASP A 429 12.32 -17.47 5.55
CA ASP A 429 11.69 -18.77 5.29
C ASP A 429 11.73 -19.15 3.80
N LEU A 430 11.52 -18.17 2.90
CA LEU A 430 11.67 -18.37 1.46
C LEU A 430 13.11 -18.73 1.10
N LEU A 431 14.09 -18.02 1.66
CA LEU A 431 15.52 -18.31 1.46
C LEU A 431 15.92 -19.68 1.99
N LYS A 432 15.39 -20.07 3.15
CA LYS A 432 15.59 -21.41 3.72
C LYS A 432 15.03 -22.51 2.81
N LYS A 433 13.80 -22.33 2.30
CA LYS A 433 13.19 -23.26 1.34
C LYS A 433 14.01 -23.34 0.05
N PHE A 434 14.42 -22.19 -0.51
CA PHE A 434 15.18 -22.12 -1.74
C PHE A 434 16.53 -22.87 -1.65
N ASN A 435 17.29 -22.66 -0.57
CA ASN A 435 18.57 -23.31 -0.36
C ASN A 435 18.46 -24.77 0.12
N GLY A 436 17.30 -25.18 0.64
CA GLY A 436 17.01 -26.53 1.16
C GLY A 436 16.11 -27.31 0.23
N VAL A 437 14.84 -27.47 0.62
CA VAL A 437 13.86 -28.37 -0.04
C VAL A 437 13.52 -28.02 -1.49
N TRP A 438 13.82 -26.78 -1.94
CA TRP A 438 13.66 -26.40 -3.34
C TRP A 438 14.88 -26.69 -4.20
N GLU A 439 16.04 -27.05 -3.60
CA GLU A 439 17.26 -27.38 -4.32
C GLU A 439 17.69 -26.29 -5.32
N LYS A 440 17.46 -25.02 -4.94
CA LYS A 440 17.66 -23.80 -5.75
C LYS A 440 16.75 -23.69 -6.98
N ASP A 441 15.69 -24.49 -7.07
CA ASP A 441 14.66 -24.37 -8.09
C ASP A 441 13.63 -23.30 -7.67
N ILE A 442 13.72 -22.10 -8.27
CA ILE A 442 12.84 -20.98 -7.97
C ILE A 442 11.37 -21.26 -8.36
N TYR A 443 11.14 -22.16 -9.34
CA TYR A 443 9.77 -22.46 -9.76
C TYR A 443 8.97 -23.23 -8.71
N LYS A 444 9.62 -23.81 -7.71
CA LYS A 444 8.94 -24.35 -6.53
C LYS A 444 8.24 -23.28 -5.66
N ILE A 445 8.48 -21.99 -5.90
CA ILE A 445 7.73 -20.91 -5.27
C ILE A 445 6.22 -20.96 -5.59
N PHE A 446 5.85 -21.50 -6.74
CA PHE A 446 4.46 -21.68 -7.14
C PHE A 446 3.72 -22.80 -6.39
N THR A 447 4.44 -23.60 -5.58
CA THR A 447 3.85 -24.63 -4.70
C THR A 447 3.48 -24.09 -3.32
N ILE A 448 3.81 -22.82 -3.01
CA ILE A 448 3.46 -22.21 -1.73
C ILE A 448 1.94 -21.97 -1.72
N SER A 449 1.28 -22.44 -0.68
CA SER A 449 -0.13 -22.11 -0.42
C SER A 449 -0.22 -20.63 -0.02
N ASN A 450 -0.98 -19.84 -0.76
CA ASN A 450 -1.28 -18.44 -0.45
C ASN A 450 -2.62 -18.31 0.24
#